data_95ac4aa62361a8d82fad30a69f177b7c
#
_entry.id   95ac4aa62361a8d82fad30a69f177b7c
#
_cell.length_a   1.000
_cell.length_b   1.000
_cell.length_c   1.000
_cell.angle_alpha   90.00
_cell.angle_beta   90.00
_cell.angle_gamma   90.00
#
_symmetry.space_group_name_H-M   'P 1'
#
loop_
_entity.id
_entity.type
_entity.pdbx_description
1 polymer ?
#
loop_
_entity_poly.entity_id
_entity_poly.type
_entity_poly.pdbx_seq_one_letter_code
_entity_poly.pdbx_strand_id
1 'polypeptide(L)'
;MKQTQLIMGMPITIEVADARAPADIFERVFGYFTAIDRTFSTYKPNSEISRINNREITIEQASQDMRTIFALAEQTRRETNGYFDIARGGAYDPSGIVKGWAIYQAAQIMRLAGCRNFYVDAGGDIQVVGKNGQSR
;
A
#
# COMPACT_ATOMS: atom_id res chain seq x y z
N MET A 1 6.70 -19.50 6.46
CA MET A 1 5.90 -18.90 7.54
C MET A 1 4.87 -17.97 6.94
N LYS A 2 3.72 -17.89 7.57
CA LYS A 2 2.57 -17.15 7.04
C LYS A 2 1.84 -16.45 8.16
N GLN A 3 1.50 -15.18 7.97
CA GLN A 3 0.72 -14.40 8.93
C GLN A 3 -0.31 -13.55 8.20
N THR A 4 -1.43 -13.31 8.87
CA THR A 4 -2.50 -12.45 8.36
C THR A 4 -2.89 -11.45 9.45
N GLN A 5 -3.06 -10.19 9.05
CA GLN A 5 -3.59 -9.14 9.93
C GLN A 5 -4.65 -8.33 9.18
N LEU A 6 -5.61 -7.80 9.91
CA LEU A 6 -6.59 -6.87 9.36
C LEU A 6 -6.01 -5.45 9.42
N ILE A 7 -5.73 -4.88 8.26
CA ILE A 7 -5.19 -3.53 8.14
C ILE A 7 -5.83 -2.90 6.90
N MET A 8 -6.10 -1.62 6.94
CA MET A 8 -6.74 -0.91 5.81
C MET A 8 -8.12 -1.48 5.49
N GLY A 9 -8.81 -2.00 6.51
CA GLY A 9 -10.15 -2.57 6.35
C GLY A 9 -10.19 -3.90 5.61
N MET A 10 -9.05 -4.59 5.47
CA MET A 10 -8.97 -5.84 4.70
C MET A 10 -7.95 -6.79 5.29
N PRO A 11 -8.09 -8.11 5.04
CA PRO A 11 -7.05 -9.05 5.44
C PRO A 11 -5.80 -8.89 4.57
N ILE A 12 -4.65 -8.76 5.22
CA ILE A 12 -3.35 -8.73 4.54
C ILE A 12 -2.58 -9.95 5.00
N THR A 13 -2.22 -10.80 4.06
CA THR A 13 -1.50 -12.04 4.30
C THR A 13 -0.12 -11.97 3.68
N ILE A 14 0.88 -12.39 4.45
CA ILE A 14 2.25 -12.49 3.97
C ILE A 14 2.73 -13.91 4.23
N GLU A 15 3.26 -14.54 3.21
CA GLU A 15 3.90 -15.85 3.34
C GLU A 15 5.33 -15.77 2.81
N VAL A 16 6.28 -16.27 3.60
CA VAL A 16 7.71 -16.29 3.26
C VAL A 16 8.20 -17.73 3.30
N ALA A 17 8.73 -18.18 2.17
CA ALA A 17 9.30 -19.55 2.06
C ALA A 17 10.79 -19.58 2.36
N ASP A 18 11.45 -18.42 2.42
CA ASP A 18 12.89 -18.35 2.68
C ASP A 18 13.22 -18.78 4.10
N ALA A 19 14.16 -19.75 4.23
CA ALA A 19 14.59 -20.22 5.53
C ALA A 19 15.39 -19.18 6.32
N ARG A 20 15.97 -18.19 5.63
CA ARG A 20 16.85 -17.18 6.22
C ARG A 20 16.22 -15.78 6.23
N ALA A 21 14.91 -15.70 6.17
CA ALA A 21 14.24 -14.40 6.26
C ALA A 21 14.53 -13.77 7.63
N PRO A 22 14.67 -12.43 7.69
CA PRO A 22 14.86 -11.76 8.98
C PRO A 22 13.73 -12.08 9.93
N ALA A 23 14.06 -12.23 11.23
CA ALA A 23 13.06 -12.58 12.25
C ALA A 23 11.96 -11.51 12.37
N ASP A 24 12.27 -10.25 12.06
CA ASP A 24 11.35 -9.12 12.19
C ASP A 24 10.63 -8.78 10.88
N ILE A 25 10.73 -9.65 9.85
CA ILE A 25 10.20 -9.29 8.52
C ILE A 25 8.68 -9.03 8.57
N PHE A 26 7.93 -9.84 9.31
CA PHE A 26 6.50 -9.64 9.43
C PHE A 26 6.16 -8.31 10.12
N GLU A 27 6.85 -7.99 11.22
CA GLU A 27 6.66 -6.71 11.90
C GLU A 27 6.92 -5.52 10.99
N ARG A 28 8.00 -5.60 10.20
CA ARG A 28 8.37 -4.52 9.29
C ARG A 28 7.31 -4.30 8.22
N VAL A 29 6.82 -5.37 7.62
CA VAL A 29 5.85 -5.26 6.52
C VAL A 29 4.47 -4.87 7.04
N PHE A 30 3.99 -5.50 8.12
CA PHE A 30 2.71 -5.10 8.69
C PHE A 30 2.76 -3.67 9.26
N GLY A 31 3.89 -3.29 9.85
CA GLY A 31 4.11 -1.91 10.31
C GLY A 31 4.05 -0.91 9.16
N TYR A 32 4.57 -1.28 7.99
CA TYR A 32 4.47 -0.45 6.81
C TYR A 32 3.01 -0.25 6.39
N PHE A 33 2.24 -1.34 6.30
CA PHE A 33 0.81 -1.23 5.94
C PHE A 33 0.04 -0.40 6.97
N THR A 34 0.36 -0.54 8.25
CA THR A 34 -0.26 0.27 9.30
C THR A 34 0.03 1.76 9.11
N ALA A 35 1.28 2.09 8.75
CA ALA A 35 1.65 3.47 8.48
C ALA A 35 0.93 4.02 7.25
N ILE A 36 0.77 3.21 6.21
CA ILE A 36 0.02 3.59 5.00
C ILE A 36 -1.45 3.84 5.37
N ASP A 37 -2.05 2.98 6.18
CA ASP A 37 -3.42 3.18 6.63
C ASP A 37 -3.58 4.50 7.39
N ARG A 38 -2.63 4.79 8.28
CA ARG A 38 -2.64 6.02 9.05
C ARG A 38 -2.54 7.28 8.17
N THR A 39 -1.84 7.17 7.06
CA THR A 39 -1.63 8.28 6.13
C THR A 39 -2.82 8.47 5.18
N PHE A 40 -3.35 7.38 4.65
CA PHE A 40 -4.26 7.43 3.51
C PHE A 40 -5.71 7.05 3.82
N SER A 41 -6.05 6.68 5.07
CA SER A 41 -7.41 6.28 5.39
C SER A 41 -8.36 7.47 5.38
N THR A 42 -9.36 7.44 4.51
CA THR A 42 -10.39 8.49 4.48
C THR A 42 -11.35 8.41 5.67
N TYR A 43 -11.32 7.30 6.41
CA TYR A 43 -12.17 7.09 7.60
C TYR A 43 -11.53 7.60 8.89
N LYS A 44 -10.23 7.86 8.90
CA LYS A 44 -9.53 8.35 10.09
C LYS A 44 -9.41 9.87 10.01
N PRO A 45 -9.99 10.61 10.97
CA PRO A 45 -10.01 12.08 10.88
C PRO A 45 -8.63 12.71 10.97
N ASN A 46 -7.67 12.02 11.57
CA ASN A 46 -6.30 12.52 11.72
C ASN A 46 -5.35 12.05 10.62
N SER A 47 -5.84 11.29 9.63
CA SER A 47 -4.99 10.86 8.53
C SER A 47 -4.59 12.05 7.67
N GLU A 48 -3.46 11.92 6.98
CA GLU A 48 -2.98 13.00 6.13
C GLU A 48 -3.99 13.31 5.00
N ILE A 49 -4.60 12.28 4.40
CA ILE A 49 -5.60 12.51 3.34
C ILE A 49 -6.83 13.25 3.89
N SER A 50 -7.26 12.94 5.10
CA SER A 50 -8.38 13.66 5.73
C SER A 50 -8.03 15.12 5.98
N ARG A 51 -6.80 15.39 6.40
CA ARG A 51 -6.35 16.76 6.61
C ARG A 51 -6.30 17.56 5.31
N ILE A 52 -5.91 16.92 4.21
CA ILE A 52 -5.96 17.53 2.89
C ILE A 52 -7.41 17.82 2.51
N ASN A 53 -8.30 16.87 2.68
CA ASN A 53 -9.72 17.00 2.36
C ASN A 53 -10.40 18.08 3.20
N ASN A 54 -9.95 18.26 4.44
CA ASN A 54 -10.47 19.31 5.34
C ASN A 54 -9.77 20.65 5.16
N ARG A 55 -8.86 20.75 4.19
CA ARG A 55 -8.11 21.96 3.87
C ARG A 55 -7.22 22.46 5.01
N GLU A 56 -6.79 21.52 5.87
CA GLU A 56 -5.84 21.84 6.96
C GLU A 56 -4.41 21.93 6.44
N ILE A 57 -4.09 21.13 5.41
CA ILE A 57 -2.79 21.18 4.73
C ILE A 57 -3.02 21.11 3.21
N THR A 58 -2.04 21.59 2.46
CA THR A 58 -2.04 21.47 1.00
C THR A 58 -1.29 20.21 0.58
N ILE A 59 -1.45 19.80 -0.68
CA ILE A 59 -0.70 18.65 -1.24
C ILE A 59 0.81 18.92 -1.17
N GLU A 60 1.22 20.17 -1.41
CA GLU A 60 2.64 20.55 -1.37
C GLU A 60 3.24 20.45 0.02
N GLN A 61 2.41 20.59 1.07
CA GLN A 61 2.82 20.45 2.47
C GLN A 61 2.81 19.00 2.94
N ALA A 62 2.25 18.09 2.13
CA ALA A 62 2.07 16.70 2.49
C ALA A 62 3.37 15.90 2.37
N SER A 63 3.34 14.69 2.89
CA SER A 63 4.47 13.77 2.83
C SER A 63 4.85 13.42 1.40
N GLN A 64 6.07 12.91 1.21
CA GLN A 64 6.53 12.45 -0.11
C GLN A 64 5.61 11.35 -0.65
N ASP A 65 5.18 10.43 0.21
CA ASP A 65 4.28 9.35 -0.21
C ASP A 65 2.96 9.89 -0.74
N MET A 66 2.39 10.90 -0.07
CA MET A 66 1.16 11.52 -0.51
C MET A 66 1.33 12.20 -1.88
N ARG A 67 2.42 12.93 -2.06
CA ARG A 67 2.71 13.57 -3.34
C ARG A 67 2.91 12.55 -4.46
N THR A 68 3.58 11.43 -4.15
CA THR A 68 3.76 10.32 -5.10
C THR A 68 2.41 9.74 -5.52
N ILE A 69 1.53 9.50 -4.57
CA ILE A 69 0.19 8.97 -4.86
C ILE A 69 -0.63 9.92 -5.71
N PHE A 70 -0.58 11.22 -5.41
CA PHE A 70 -1.30 12.20 -6.22
C PHE A 70 -0.76 12.26 -7.65
N ALA A 71 0.57 12.14 -7.83
CA ALA A 71 1.17 12.11 -9.16
C ALA A 71 0.74 10.86 -9.94
N LEU A 72 0.74 9.69 -9.29
CA LEU A 72 0.26 8.46 -9.90
C LEU A 72 -1.23 8.54 -10.26
N ALA A 73 -2.03 9.13 -9.38
CA ALA A 73 -3.46 9.31 -9.62
C ALA A 73 -3.71 10.21 -10.82
N GLU A 74 -2.94 11.30 -10.97
CA GLU A 74 -3.07 12.20 -12.11
C GLU A 74 -2.67 11.51 -13.41
N GLN A 75 -1.61 10.73 -13.38
CA GLN A 75 -1.19 9.95 -14.54
C GLN A 75 -2.28 8.96 -14.95
N THR A 76 -2.86 8.24 -14.01
CA THR A 76 -3.91 7.26 -14.28
C THR A 76 -5.17 7.95 -14.79
N ARG A 77 -5.51 9.12 -14.26
CA ARG A 77 -6.65 9.90 -14.74
C ARG A 77 -6.47 10.25 -16.22
N ARG A 78 -5.28 10.69 -16.60
CA ARG A 78 -4.97 11.01 -18.01
C ARG A 78 -5.02 9.79 -18.90
N GLU A 79 -4.43 8.67 -18.45
CA GLU A 79 -4.38 7.43 -19.23
C GLU A 79 -5.77 6.82 -19.44
N THR A 80 -6.71 7.09 -18.55
CA THR A 80 -8.07 6.57 -18.65
C THR A 80 -9.08 7.61 -19.15
N ASN A 81 -8.62 8.75 -19.65
CA ASN A 81 -9.47 9.85 -20.11
C ASN A 81 -10.48 10.30 -19.04
N GLY A 82 -10.04 10.34 -17.78
CA GLY A 82 -10.86 10.77 -16.66
C GLY A 82 -11.77 9.69 -16.08
N TYR A 83 -11.77 8.49 -16.62
CA TYR A 83 -12.57 7.40 -16.06
C TYR A 83 -12.15 7.11 -14.62
N PHE A 84 -10.86 7.02 -14.36
CA PHE A 84 -10.33 6.93 -13.00
C PHE A 84 -10.03 8.35 -12.51
N ASP A 85 -10.66 8.76 -11.42
CA ASP A 85 -10.47 10.09 -10.85
C ASP A 85 -10.68 10.03 -9.34
N ILE A 86 -9.62 10.29 -8.56
CA ILE A 86 -9.69 10.23 -7.10
C ILE A 86 -10.51 11.36 -6.49
N ALA A 87 -10.81 12.40 -7.27
CA ALA A 87 -11.59 13.55 -6.81
C ALA A 87 -13.07 13.46 -7.21
N ARG A 88 -13.52 12.35 -7.78
CA ARG A 88 -14.85 12.24 -8.37
C ARG A 88 -16.00 12.50 -7.38
N GLY A 89 -15.80 12.14 -6.12
CA GLY A 89 -16.81 12.32 -5.08
C GLY A 89 -16.80 13.66 -4.38
N GLY A 90 -16.03 14.63 -4.85
CA GLY A 90 -15.90 15.94 -4.23
C GLY A 90 -14.82 16.04 -3.17
N ALA A 91 -14.34 14.91 -2.67
CA ALA A 91 -13.17 14.81 -1.80
C ALA A 91 -12.23 13.78 -2.39
N TYR A 92 -10.94 13.90 -2.09
CA TYR A 92 -9.97 12.95 -2.60
C TYR A 92 -10.10 11.59 -1.91
N ASP A 93 -10.15 10.53 -2.69
CA ASP A 93 -10.13 9.16 -2.20
C ASP A 93 -9.17 8.34 -3.07
N PRO A 94 -7.89 8.25 -2.67
CA PRO A 94 -6.89 7.55 -3.46
C PRO A 94 -6.80 6.06 -3.19
N SER A 95 -7.75 5.46 -2.45
CA SER A 95 -7.63 4.07 -1.99
C SER A 95 -7.39 3.07 -3.11
N GLY A 96 -7.97 3.30 -4.30
CA GLY A 96 -7.77 2.41 -5.44
C GLY A 96 -6.33 2.37 -5.95
N ILE A 97 -5.60 3.48 -5.84
CA ILE A 97 -4.18 3.56 -6.22
C ILE A 97 -3.30 3.08 -5.07
N VAL A 98 -3.64 3.49 -3.84
CA VAL A 98 -2.81 3.23 -2.66
C VAL A 98 -2.62 1.74 -2.42
N LYS A 99 -3.67 0.95 -2.58
CA LYS A 99 -3.62 -0.49 -2.31
C LYS A 99 -2.55 -1.19 -3.16
N GLY A 100 -2.59 -1.02 -4.47
CA GLY A 100 -1.63 -1.63 -5.37
C GLY A 100 -0.21 -1.10 -5.14
N TRP A 101 -0.09 0.20 -4.93
CA TRP A 101 1.20 0.83 -4.65
C TRP A 101 1.79 0.29 -3.35
N ALA A 102 0.98 0.15 -2.29
CA ALA A 102 1.44 -0.35 -1.00
C ALA A 102 1.92 -1.79 -1.09
N ILE A 103 1.20 -2.64 -1.84
CA ILE A 103 1.60 -4.03 -2.08
C ILE A 103 2.96 -4.07 -2.78
N TYR A 104 3.15 -3.26 -3.80
CA TYR A 104 4.43 -3.18 -4.51
C TYR A 104 5.55 -2.74 -3.57
N GLN A 105 5.32 -1.69 -2.77
CA GLN A 105 6.33 -1.20 -1.83
C GLN A 105 6.66 -2.24 -0.75
N ALA A 106 5.64 -2.96 -0.26
CA ALA A 106 5.85 -4.04 0.71
C ALA A 106 6.75 -5.13 0.12
N ALA A 107 6.52 -5.50 -1.14
CA ALA A 107 7.38 -6.48 -1.82
C ALA A 107 8.82 -5.96 -1.92
N GLN A 108 9.01 -4.67 -2.17
CA GLN A 108 10.35 -4.08 -2.22
C GLN A 108 11.04 -4.13 -0.86
N ILE A 109 10.31 -3.87 0.23
CA ILE A 109 10.85 -4.00 1.58
C ILE A 109 11.38 -5.41 1.81
N MET A 110 10.61 -6.42 1.40
CA MET A 110 11.00 -7.82 1.57
C MET A 110 12.21 -8.19 0.70
N ARG A 111 12.25 -7.72 -0.54
CA ARG A 111 13.40 -7.94 -1.42
C ARG A 111 14.67 -7.33 -0.86
N LEU A 112 14.58 -6.09 -0.37
CA LEU A 112 15.73 -5.39 0.20
C LEU A 112 16.21 -6.05 1.50
N ALA A 113 15.31 -6.76 2.19
CA ALA A 113 15.65 -7.54 3.38
C ALA A 113 16.25 -8.90 3.05
N GLY A 114 16.35 -9.27 1.77
CA GLY A 114 16.96 -10.52 1.32
C GLY A 114 15.97 -11.65 1.06
N CYS A 115 14.66 -11.39 1.17
CA CYS A 115 13.66 -12.42 0.86
C CYS A 115 13.56 -12.60 -0.65
N ARG A 116 13.51 -13.87 -1.09
CA ARG A 116 13.46 -14.19 -2.52
C ARG A 116 12.24 -15.01 -2.91
N ASN A 117 11.55 -15.61 -1.94
CA ASN A 117 10.42 -16.48 -2.19
C ASN A 117 9.31 -16.13 -1.22
N PHE A 118 8.36 -15.33 -1.69
CA PHE A 118 7.30 -14.83 -0.81
C PHE A 118 6.11 -14.35 -1.63
N TYR A 119 4.97 -14.16 -0.97
CA TYR A 119 3.88 -13.38 -1.55
C TYR A 119 3.29 -12.44 -0.52
N VAL A 120 2.65 -11.38 -1.03
CA VAL A 120 1.86 -10.42 -0.27
C VAL A 120 0.47 -10.40 -0.90
N ASP A 121 -0.55 -10.69 -0.11
CA ASP A 121 -1.95 -10.68 -0.52
C ASP A 121 -2.67 -9.63 0.32
N ALA A 122 -3.23 -8.63 -0.33
CA ALA A 122 -4.01 -7.59 0.34
C ALA A 122 -5.41 -7.59 -0.27
N GLY A 123 -6.37 -8.16 0.46
CA GLY A 123 -7.76 -8.18 0.04
C GLY A 123 -7.99 -8.85 -1.29
N GLY A 124 -7.19 -9.84 -1.67
CA GLY A 124 -7.29 -10.56 -2.93
C GLY A 124 -6.34 -10.12 -4.03
N ASP A 125 -5.68 -8.96 -3.90
CA ASP A 125 -4.63 -8.54 -4.81
C ASP A 125 -3.30 -9.09 -4.33
N ILE A 126 -2.60 -9.81 -5.21
CA ILE A 126 -1.43 -10.60 -4.82
C ILE A 126 -0.20 -10.19 -5.62
N GLN A 127 0.90 -9.96 -4.91
CA GLN A 127 2.23 -9.81 -5.50
C GLN A 127 3.05 -11.04 -5.10
N VAL A 128 3.53 -11.79 -6.09
CA VAL A 128 4.32 -13.00 -5.87
C VAL A 128 5.74 -12.77 -6.36
N VAL A 129 6.71 -13.22 -5.57
CA VAL A 129 8.12 -13.15 -5.92
C VAL A 129 8.75 -14.52 -5.72
N GLY A 130 9.43 -15.03 -6.75
CA GLY A 130 10.14 -16.30 -6.69
C GLY A 130 9.22 -17.50 -6.66
N LYS A 131 9.71 -18.58 -6.04
CA LYS A 131 8.98 -19.83 -5.92
C LYS A 131 8.62 -20.07 -4.47
N ASN A 132 7.37 -20.30 -4.22
CA ASN A 132 6.79 -20.47 -2.90
C ASN A 132 6.59 -21.96 -2.60
N GLY A 133 7.60 -22.76 -2.89
CA GLY A 133 7.48 -24.21 -2.86
C GLY A 133 6.74 -24.78 -4.05
N GLN A 134 6.33 -23.94 -4.99
CA GLN A 134 5.62 -24.31 -6.21
C GLN A 134 6.23 -23.57 -7.40
N SER A 135 6.16 -24.18 -8.56
CA SER A 135 6.58 -23.51 -9.79
C SER A 135 5.61 -22.37 -10.14
N ARG A 136 6.17 -21.29 -10.59
CA ARG A 136 5.39 -20.12 -11.03
C ARG A 136 5.71 -19.79 -12.46
#